data_038758482c2d77650e1489b7084e76ab
#
_entry.id   038758482c2d77650e1489b7084e76ab
#
_cell.length_a   1.000
_cell.length_b   1.000
_cell.length_c   1.000
_cell.angle_alpha   90.00
_cell.angle_beta   90.00
_cell.angle_gamma   90.00
#
_symmetry.space_group_name_H-M   'P 1'
#
loop_
_entity.id
_entity.type
_entity.pdbx_description
1 polymer ?
#
loop_
_entity_poly.entity_id
_entity_poly.type
_entity_poly.pdbx_seq_one_letter_code
_entity_poly.pdbx_strand_id
1 'polypeptide(L)'
;MQGKIVKGIAGFYYVHVVEFGLYECKAKGVFRKEKIKPLVGDNVEIDILDEAEKKGNIVEVLERKNELIRPAVANIDQALVVFAVTKPKPHFNLLDRFLIMMESKGIPVVLCFNKKDIAKEPEIQHLKEIYESCGYQMIFTSALEKENIENVKQLLR
;
A
#
# COMPACT_ATOMS: atom_id res chain seq x y z
N MET A 1 -11.18 22.16 -1.63
CA MET A 1 -9.76 21.87 -1.95
C MET A 1 -9.56 20.36 -2.13
N GLN A 2 -8.70 19.97 -3.09
CA GLN A 2 -8.38 18.56 -3.30
C GLN A 2 -7.16 18.13 -2.50
N GLY A 3 -7.21 16.90 -1.98
CA GLY A 3 -6.10 16.29 -1.27
C GLY A 3 -6.18 14.77 -1.25
N LYS A 4 -5.17 14.12 -0.69
CA LYS A 4 -5.11 12.66 -0.54
C LYS A 4 -5.15 12.26 0.92
N ILE A 5 -6.00 11.28 1.26
CA ILE A 5 -6.02 10.71 2.61
C ILE A 5 -4.75 9.89 2.83
N VAL A 6 -3.92 10.32 3.77
CA VAL A 6 -2.67 9.62 4.12
C VAL A 6 -2.79 8.81 5.42
N LYS A 7 -3.83 9.07 6.21
CA LYS A 7 -4.05 8.39 7.49
C LYS A 7 -5.52 8.46 7.89
N GLY A 8 -6.04 7.39 8.53
CA GLY A 8 -7.38 7.36 9.11
C GLY A 8 -7.35 6.72 10.50
N ILE A 9 -7.81 7.43 11.54
CA ILE A 9 -7.84 6.96 12.94
C ILE A 9 -9.11 7.44 13.61
N ALA A 10 -9.83 6.52 14.24
CA ALA A 10 -10.98 6.82 15.10
C ALA A 10 -12.04 7.75 14.45
N GLY A 11 -12.24 7.64 13.15
CA GLY A 11 -13.20 8.47 12.42
C GLY A 11 -12.69 9.82 11.95
N PHE A 12 -11.43 10.13 12.22
CA PHE A 12 -10.70 11.25 11.66
C PHE A 12 -9.83 10.80 10.49
N TYR A 13 -9.71 11.66 9.49
CA TYR A 13 -8.92 11.46 8.28
C TYR A 13 -7.91 12.58 8.15
N TYR A 14 -6.66 12.23 7.93
CA TYR A 14 -5.60 13.19 7.68
C TYR A 14 -5.40 13.30 6.18
N VAL A 15 -5.72 14.47 5.64
CA VAL A 15 -5.70 14.74 4.21
C VAL A 15 -4.50 15.63 3.89
N HIS A 16 -3.60 15.14 3.07
CA HIS A 16 -2.50 15.93 2.56
C HIS A 16 -2.96 16.72 1.33
N VAL A 17 -2.88 18.05 1.44
CA VAL A 17 -3.16 19.00 0.35
C VAL A 17 -1.84 19.60 -0.09
N VAL A 18 -1.54 19.48 -1.40
CA VAL A 18 -0.29 19.99 -1.98
C VAL A 18 -0.14 21.48 -1.67
N GLU A 19 1.06 21.91 -1.30
CA GLU A 19 1.42 23.28 -0.88
C GLU A 19 0.81 23.75 0.46
N PHE A 20 -0.32 23.17 0.90
CA PHE A 20 -1.03 23.59 2.11
C PHE A 20 -0.78 22.69 3.32
N GLY A 21 -0.25 21.46 3.12
CA GLY A 21 0.12 20.54 4.16
C GLY A 21 -1.02 19.60 4.60
N LEU A 22 -1.02 19.21 5.87
CA LEU A 22 -1.88 18.17 6.41
C LEU A 22 -3.07 18.77 7.16
N TYR A 23 -4.28 18.38 6.77
CA TYR A 23 -5.54 18.76 7.41
C TYR A 23 -6.15 17.58 8.16
N GLU A 24 -6.63 17.82 9.39
CA GLU A 24 -7.45 16.86 10.13
C GLU A 24 -8.92 17.04 9.72
N CYS A 25 -9.50 16.03 9.11
CA CYS A 25 -10.83 16.09 8.54
C CYS A 25 -11.76 15.04 9.14
N LYS A 26 -13.06 15.38 9.19
CA LYS A 26 -14.16 14.44 9.45
C LYS A 26 -14.92 14.17 8.16
N ALA A 27 -15.41 12.94 7.99
CA ALA A 27 -16.33 12.63 6.89
C ALA A 27 -17.72 13.19 7.19
N LYS A 28 -18.35 13.92 6.26
CA LYS A 28 -19.73 14.38 6.40
C LYS A 28 -20.70 13.19 6.53
N GLY A 29 -21.79 13.38 7.25
CA GLY A 29 -22.77 12.31 7.50
C GLY A 29 -23.44 11.71 6.26
N VAL A 30 -23.35 12.38 5.11
CA VAL A 30 -23.85 11.89 3.81
C VAL A 30 -23.18 10.57 3.41
N PHE A 31 -21.88 10.38 3.69
CA PHE A 31 -21.15 9.16 3.37
C PHE A 31 -21.71 7.92 4.07
N ARG A 32 -22.31 8.08 5.26
CA ARG A 32 -23.00 6.97 5.94
C ARG A 32 -24.27 6.55 5.21
N LYS A 33 -24.98 7.50 4.59
CA LYS A 33 -26.21 7.23 3.81
C LYS A 33 -25.87 6.54 2.50
N GLU A 34 -24.79 6.97 1.85
CA GLU A 34 -24.32 6.43 0.57
C GLU A 34 -23.47 5.16 0.72
N LYS A 35 -23.22 4.70 1.98
CA LYS A 35 -22.36 3.55 2.32
C LYS A 35 -20.93 3.68 1.76
N ILE A 36 -20.47 4.89 1.50
CA ILE A 36 -19.10 5.17 1.09
C ILE A 36 -18.26 5.33 2.35
N LYS A 37 -17.22 4.53 2.50
CA LYS A 37 -16.23 4.66 3.56
C LYS A 37 -14.95 5.22 2.97
N PRO A 38 -14.52 6.43 3.38
CA PRO A 38 -13.22 6.94 2.94
C PRO A 38 -12.08 6.02 3.39
N LEU A 39 -11.11 5.80 2.53
CA LEU A 39 -9.95 4.93 2.73
C LEU A 39 -8.65 5.73 2.66
N VAL A 40 -7.60 5.20 3.27
CA VAL A 40 -6.24 5.72 3.03
C VAL A 40 -5.92 5.53 1.54
N GLY A 41 -5.34 6.55 0.92
CA GLY A 41 -5.10 6.59 -0.52
C GLY A 41 -6.21 7.25 -1.36
N ASP A 42 -7.41 7.48 -0.81
CA ASP A 42 -8.45 8.22 -1.54
C ASP A 42 -8.01 9.64 -1.86
N ASN A 43 -8.31 10.05 -3.09
CA ASN A 43 -8.34 11.44 -3.45
C ASN A 43 -9.70 12.01 -3.05
N VAL A 44 -9.70 13.14 -2.38
CA VAL A 44 -10.90 13.72 -1.77
C VAL A 44 -10.99 15.21 -2.01
N GLU A 45 -12.22 15.73 -2.01
CA GLU A 45 -12.46 17.16 -1.81
C GLU A 45 -12.74 17.44 -0.34
N ILE A 46 -12.15 18.52 0.17
CA ILE A 46 -12.36 19.00 1.54
C ILE A 46 -12.86 20.43 1.57
N ASP A 47 -13.77 20.69 2.51
CA ASP A 47 -14.13 22.04 2.95
C ASP A 47 -13.26 22.40 4.16
N ILE A 48 -12.59 23.55 4.12
CA ILE A 48 -11.79 24.04 5.24
C ILE A 48 -12.72 24.69 6.26
N LEU A 49 -12.61 24.26 7.51
CA LEU A 49 -13.33 24.85 8.64
C LEU A 49 -12.46 25.84 9.42
N ASP A 50 -11.18 25.52 9.56
CA ASP A 50 -10.19 26.35 10.25
C ASP A 50 -8.83 26.17 9.57
N GLU A 51 -8.33 27.26 8.99
CA GLU A 51 -7.07 27.27 8.27
C GLU A 51 -5.86 27.30 9.20
N ALA A 52 -5.98 27.95 10.36
CA ALA A 52 -4.91 28.04 11.35
C ALA A 52 -4.67 26.72 12.05
N GLU A 53 -5.76 26.02 12.43
CA GLU A 53 -5.70 24.70 13.05
C GLU A 53 -5.66 23.55 12.03
N LYS A 54 -5.70 23.83 10.72
CA LYS A 54 -5.73 22.82 9.65
C LYS A 54 -6.86 21.80 9.83
N LYS A 55 -8.07 22.28 10.08
CA LYS A 55 -9.28 21.46 10.25
C LYS A 55 -10.21 21.59 9.05
N GLY A 56 -10.84 20.47 8.68
CA GLY A 56 -11.78 20.43 7.56
C GLY A 56 -12.79 19.29 7.63
N ASN A 57 -13.62 19.22 6.60
CA ASN A 57 -14.53 18.10 6.35
C ASN A 57 -14.29 17.54 4.97
N ILE A 58 -14.28 16.21 4.85
CA ILE A 58 -14.36 15.55 3.55
C ILE A 58 -15.78 15.73 3.04
N VAL A 59 -15.90 16.30 1.84
CA VAL A 59 -17.18 16.54 1.17
C VAL A 59 -17.43 15.57 0.05
N GLU A 60 -16.38 15.07 -0.60
CA GLU A 60 -16.45 14.14 -1.70
C GLU A 60 -15.25 13.17 -1.69
N VAL A 61 -15.50 11.91 -2.02
CA VAL A 61 -14.47 10.92 -2.35
C VAL A 61 -14.48 10.76 -3.85
N LEU A 62 -13.35 11.10 -4.50
CA LEU A 62 -13.22 11.04 -5.94
C LEU A 62 -13.11 9.58 -6.42
N GLU A 63 -13.32 9.36 -7.71
CA GLU A 63 -13.27 8.03 -8.33
C GLU A 63 -11.96 7.31 -8.01
N ARG A 64 -12.07 6.04 -7.61
CA ARG A 64 -10.95 5.17 -7.27
C ARG A 64 -10.43 4.45 -8.49
N LYS A 65 -9.13 4.46 -8.70
CA LYS A 65 -8.43 3.61 -9.67
C LYS A 65 -8.59 2.12 -9.31
N ASN A 66 -8.40 1.81 -8.04
CA ASN A 66 -8.54 0.49 -7.43
C ASN A 66 -8.72 0.60 -5.93
N GLU A 67 -9.13 -0.50 -5.29
CA GLU A 67 -9.24 -0.58 -3.83
C GLU A 67 -9.01 -2.00 -3.32
N LEU A 68 -8.51 -2.11 -2.10
CA LEU A 68 -8.39 -3.36 -1.35
C LEU A 68 -9.25 -3.30 -0.08
N ILE A 69 -9.79 -4.46 0.31
CA ILE A 69 -10.53 -4.61 1.56
C ILE A 69 -9.59 -4.83 2.74
N ARG A 70 -8.50 -5.56 2.51
CA ARG A 70 -7.46 -5.87 3.52
C ARG A 70 -6.08 -5.88 2.86
N PRO A 71 -5.24 -4.88 3.16
CA PRO A 71 -5.55 -3.68 3.95
C PRO A 71 -6.63 -2.81 3.29
N ALA A 72 -7.36 -2.01 4.09
CA ALA A 72 -8.39 -1.10 3.58
C ALA A 72 -7.73 0.16 3.02
N VAL A 73 -7.37 0.14 1.75
CA VAL A 73 -6.64 1.20 1.04
C VAL A 73 -7.17 1.35 -0.39
N ALA A 74 -6.99 2.53 -0.98
CA ALA A 74 -7.41 2.85 -2.34
C ALA A 74 -6.28 3.50 -3.15
N ASN A 75 -6.44 3.56 -4.47
CA ASN A 75 -5.53 4.21 -5.41
C ASN A 75 -4.08 3.74 -5.27
N ILE A 76 -3.90 2.42 -5.28
CA ILE A 76 -2.61 1.76 -5.13
C ILE A 76 -1.90 1.75 -6.48
N ASP A 77 -0.67 2.25 -6.54
CA ASP A 77 0.14 2.27 -7.75
C ASP A 77 0.95 0.98 -7.92
N GLN A 78 1.43 0.40 -6.81
CA GLN A 78 2.13 -0.89 -6.78
C GLN A 78 2.05 -1.54 -5.39
N ALA A 79 2.25 -2.85 -5.35
CA ALA A 79 2.35 -3.62 -4.11
C ALA A 79 3.75 -4.23 -3.96
N LEU A 80 4.42 -3.93 -2.85
CA LEU A 80 5.63 -4.65 -2.44
C LEU A 80 5.24 -5.75 -1.47
N VAL A 81 5.26 -7.00 -1.94
CA VAL A 81 4.91 -8.17 -1.13
C VAL A 81 6.17 -8.75 -0.49
N VAL A 82 6.26 -8.66 0.83
CA VAL A 82 7.49 -9.03 1.56
C VAL A 82 7.31 -10.35 2.30
N PHE A 83 8.17 -11.33 1.98
CA PHE A 83 8.29 -12.60 2.70
C PHE A 83 9.74 -12.85 3.11
N ALA A 84 9.97 -13.72 4.07
CA ALA A 84 11.31 -14.22 4.31
C ALA A 84 11.62 -15.36 3.32
N VAL A 85 12.88 -15.47 2.84
CA VAL A 85 13.34 -16.64 2.07
C VAL A 85 13.21 -17.90 2.92
N THR A 86 13.59 -17.79 4.19
CA THR A 86 13.56 -18.85 5.19
C THR A 86 13.28 -18.26 6.58
N LYS A 87 12.88 -19.07 7.54
CA LYS A 87 12.63 -18.69 8.95
C LYS A 87 11.82 -17.40 9.17
N PRO A 88 10.49 -17.46 8.95
CA PRO A 88 9.69 -18.64 8.57
C PRO A 88 9.78 -18.93 7.08
N LYS A 89 9.60 -20.18 6.68
CA LYS A 89 9.47 -20.53 5.26
C LYS A 89 8.25 -19.84 4.66
N PRO A 90 8.32 -19.38 3.39
CA PRO A 90 7.19 -18.79 2.72
C PRO A 90 5.99 -19.74 2.68
N HIS A 91 4.82 -19.22 2.99
CA HIS A 91 3.57 -19.95 2.82
C HIS A 91 3.04 -19.68 1.42
N PHE A 92 3.38 -20.54 0.45
CA PHE A 92 3.09 -20.34 -0.97
C PHE A 92 1.60 -20.07 -1.24
N ASN A 93 0.69 -20.86 -0.68
CA ASN A 93 -0.75 -20.61 -0.86
C ASN A 93 -1.20 -19.20 -0.41
N LEU A 94 -0.57 -18.64 0.61
CA LEU A 94 -0.87 -17.28 1.05
C LEU A 94 -0.29 -16.25 0.07
N LEU A 95 0.93 -16.46 -0.37
CA LEU A 95 1.60 -15.61 -1.36
C LEU A 95 0.81 -15.60 -2.68
N ASP A 96 0.45 -16.76 -3.21
CA ASP A 96 -0.29 -16.90 -4.46
C ASP A 96 -1.67 -16.21 -4.37
N ARG A 97 -2.36 -16.32 -3.24
CA ARG A 97 -3.63 -15.59 -3.01
C ARG A 97 -3.44 -14.08 -3.05
N PHE A 98 -2.34 -13.55 -2.49
CA PHE A 98 -2.03 -12.12 -2.61
C PHE A 98 -1.77 -11.73 -4.06
N LEU A 99 -1.01 -12.53 -4.79
CA LEU A 99 -0.70 -12.26 -6.20
C LEU A 99 -1.97 -12.22 -7.04
N ILE A 100 -2.83 -13.24 -6.94
CA ILE A 100 -4.11 -13.29 -7.66
C ILE A 100 -5.00 -12.09 -7.30
N MET A 101 -5.06 -11.72 -6.02
CA MET A 101 -5.83 -10.56 -5.57
C MET A 101 -5.30 -9.26 -6.19
N MET A 102 -3.98 -9.05 -6.23
CA MET A 102 -3.38 -7.87 -6.84
C MET A 102 -3.62 -7.81 -8.35
N GLU A 103 -3.44 -8.93 -9.05
CA GLU A 103 -3.72 -9.03 -10.47
C GLU A 103 -5.18 -8.75 -10.80
N SER A 104 -6.11 -9.30 -10.02
CA SER A 104 -7.56 -9.06 -10.20
C SER A 104 -7.95 -7.58 -10.05
N LYS A 105 -7.10 -6.78 -9.42
CA LYS A 105 -7.28 -5.34 -9.22
C LYS A 105 -6.37 -4.49 -10.13
N GLY A 106 -5.61 -5.11 -11.02
CA GLY A 106 -4.66 -4.43 -11.90
C GLY A 106 -3.53 -3.72 -11.15
N ILE A 107 -3.12 -4.26 -9.99
CA ILE A 107 -2.06 -3.70 -9.15
C ILE A 107 -0.74 -4.41 -9.47
N PRO A 108 0.27 -3.71 -10.01
CA PRO A 108 1.59 -4.28 -10.22
C PRO A 108 2.22 -4.76 -8.90
N VAL A 109 2.90 -5.91 -8.95
CA VAL A 109 3.51 -6.52 -7.76
C VAL A 109 5.01 -6.66 -7.95
N VAL A 110 5.76 -6.33 -6.89
CA VAL A 110 7.15 -6.71 -6.71
C VAL A 110 7.27 -7.65 -5.52
N LEU A 111 7.89 -8.81 -5.71
CA LEU A 111 8.18 -9.76 -4.66
C LEU A 111 9.50 -9.42 -3.98
N CYS A 112 9.49 -9.19 -2.68
CA CYS A 112 10.68 -8.96 -1.89
C CYS A 112 10.89 -10.12 -0.92
N PHE A 113 11.94 -10.91 -1.14
CA PHE A 113 12.32 -12.01 -0.26
C PHE A 113 13.46 -11.57 0.66
N ASN A 114 13.12 -11.29 1.91
CA ASN A 114 14.06 -10.83 2.93
C ASN A 114 14.73 -11.99 3.67
N LYS A 115 15.75 -11.69 4.46
CA LYS A 115 16.61 -12.62 5.21
C LYS A 115 17.46 -13.52 4.31
N LYS A 116 17.97 -12.96 3.22
CA LYS A 116 18.91 -13.64 2.32
C LYS A 116 20.17 -14.10 3.05
N ASP A 117 20.60 -13.34 4.07
CA ASP A 117 21.78 -13.61 4.91
C ASP A 117 21.79 -14.99 5.58
N ILE A 118 20.62 -15.54 5.89
CA ILE A 118 20.47 -16.87 6.52
C ILE A 118 19.89 -17.92 5.59
N ALA A 119 19.63 -17.57 4.32
CA ALA A 119 19.09 -18.47 3.32
C ALA A 119 20.20 -19.29 2.66
N LYS A 120 19.85 -20.48 2.22
CA LYS A 120 20.73 -21.32 1.38
C LYS A 120 20.41 -21.11 -0.08
N GLU A 121 21.44 -21.21 -0.94
CA GLU A 121 21.29 -21.02 -2.37
C GLU A 121 20.16 -21.84 -3.02
N PRO A 122 19.95 -23.14 -2.65
CA PRO A 122 18.82 -23.90 -3.19
C PRO A 122 17.42 -23.32 -2.82
N GLU A 123 17.29 -22.64 -1.68
CA GLU A 123 16.03 -22.01 -1.28
C GLU A 123 15.74 -20.77 -2.15
N ILE A 124 16.79 -19.98 -2.45
CA ILE A 124 16.72 -18.81 -3.36
C ILE A 124 16.37 -19.27 -4.76
N GLN A 125 17.08 -20.29 -5.26
CA GLN A 125 16.87 -20.82 -6.60
C GLN A 125 15.45 -21.38 -6.77
N HIS A 126 14.94 -22.09 -5.79
CA HIS A 126 13.57 -22.61 -5.81
C HIS A 126 12.51 -21.49 -5.94
N LEU A 127 12.68 -20.38 -5.21
CA LEU A 127 11.78 -19.22 -5.32
C LEU A 127 11.84 -18.57 -6.71
N LYS A 128 13.05 -18.48 -7.28
CA LYS A 128 13.23 -17.98 -8.65
C LYS A 128 12.51 -18.86 -9.67
N GLU A 129 12.71 -20.16 -9.62
CA GLU A 129 12.08 -21.12 -10.54
C GLU A 129 10.54 -21.02 -10.51
N ILE A 130 9.94 -20.79 -9.34
CA ILE A 130 8.49 -20.66 -9.22
C ILE A 130 8.00 -19.33 -9.82
N TYR A 131 8.57 -18.20 -9.43
CA TYR A 131 7.97 -16.89 -9.68
C TYR A 131 8.54 -16.13 -10.90
N GLU A 132 9.77 -16.43 -11.37
CA GLU A 132 10.30 -15.85 -12.62
C GLU A 132 9.49 -16.30 -13.83
N SER A 133 9.10 -17.58 -13.87
CA SER A 133 8.27 -18.11 -14.94
C SER A 133 6.89 -17.44 -15.03
N CYS A 134 6.41 -16.87 -13.93
CA CYS A 134 5.15 -16.13 -13.85
C CYS A 134 5.31 -14.64 -14.20
N GLY A 135 6.53 -14.17 -14.48
CA GLY A 135 6.81 -12.79 -14.88
C GLY A 135 6.88 -11.79 -13.73
N TYR A 136 6.92 -12.23 -12.47
CA TYR A 136 7.05 -11.33 -11.32
C TYR A 136 8.47 -10.81 -11.16
N GLN A 137 8.58 -9.49 -10.94
CA GLN A 137 9.85 -8.91 -10.51
C GLN A 137 10.15 -9.34 -9.08
N MET A 138 11.37 -9.86 -8.85
CA MET A 138 11.82 -10.31 -7.54
C MET A 138 13.05 -9.56 -7.06
N ILE A 139 13.10 -9.31 -5.75
CA ILE A 139 14.28 -8.76 -5.07
C ILE A 139 14.55 -9.61 -3.84
N PHE A 140 15.81 -10.04 -3.70
CA PHE A 140 16.29 -10.73 -2.50
C PHE A 140 17.08 -9.74 -1.66
N THR A 141 16.68 -9.58 -0.39
CA THR A 141 17.25 -8.58 0.52
C THR A 141 17.73 -9.20 1.82
N SER A 142 18.68 -8.55 2.48
CA SER A 142 18.94 -8.70 3.89
C SER A 142 18.79 -7.34 4.58
N ALA A 143 17.75 -7.17 5.36
CA ALA A 143 17.57 -5.97 6.15
C ALA A 143 18.63 -5.86 7.25
N LEU A 144 19.12 -7.00 7.77
CA LEU A 144 20.17 -7.06 8.79
C LEU A 144 21.51 -6.57 8.22
N GLU A 145 21.91 -7.10 7.06
CA GLU A 145 23.17 -6.77 6.39
C GLU A 145 23.06 -5.55 5.47
N LYS A 146 21.88 -4.94 5.39
CA LYS A 146 21.54 -3.81 4.50
C LYS A 146 21.74 -4.13 3.00
N GLU A 147 21.71 -5.41 2.62
CA GLU A 147 21.86 -5.83 1.22
C GLU A 147 20.59 -5.55 0.42
N ASN A 148 20.73 -4.94 -0.77
CA ASN A 148 19.68 -4.58 -1.73
C ASN A 148 18.58 -3.64 -1.21
N ILE A 149 18.79 -2.95 -0.09
CA ILE A 149 17.81 -2.01 0.48
C ILE A 149 17.63 -0.76 -0.41
N GLU A 150 18.71 -0.28 -1.04
CA GLU A 150 18.61 0.86 -1.96
C GLU A 150 17.76 0.53 -3.20
N ASN A 151 17.83 -0.70 -3.70
CA ASN A 151 16.98 -1.14 -4.82
C ASN A 151 15.48 -1.10 -4.43
N VAL A 152 15.15 -1.51 -3.20
CA VAL A 152 13.78 -1.41 -2.68
C VAL A 152 13.36 0.06 -2.56
N LYS A 153 14.22 0.94 -2.07
CA LYS A 153 13.91 2.38 -1.98
C LYS A 153 13.67 3.01 -3.36
N GLN A 154 14.42 2.60 -4.37
CA GLN A 154 14.22 3.10 -5.74
C GLN A 154 12.88 2.68 -6.33
N LEU A 155 12.39 1.48 -6.00
CA LEU A 155 11.08 1.01 -6.43
C LEU A 155 9.91 1.74 -5.76
N LEU A 156 10.12 2.34 -4.59
CA LEU A 156 9.10 3.04 -3.82
C LEU A 156 9.06 4.56 -4.14
N ARG A 157 9.85 5.03 -5.08
CA ARG A 157 9.87 6.43 -5.55
C ARG A 157 9.02 6.59 -6.79
#